data_ec751ad990122e86641f75d146e1ac67
#
_entry.id   ec751ad990122e86641f75d146e1ac67
#
_cell.length_a   1.000
_cell.length_b   1.000
_cell.length_c   1.000
_cell.angle_alpha   90.00
_cell.angle_beta   90.00
_cell.angle_gamma   90.00
#
_symmetry.space_group_name_H-M   'P 1'
#
loop_
_entity.id
_entity.type
_entity.pdbx_description
1 polymer ?
#
loop_
_entity_poly.entity_id
_entity_poly.type
_entity_poly.pdbx_seq_one_letter_code
_entity_poly.pdbx_strand_id
1 'polypeptide(L)'
;MSIGILQHVNIKTDDLKSTVDFWTDAIGLRDGERPNFTFPGAWLYSGDEAVMHLIDISGTDEKAEKQTGSIDHVAFAADGFDDFKEKLSGMGYEYEERIVPGGHLWQLFVRDPNGVLCELNFDAAKEKAA
;
A
#
# COMPACT_ATOMS: atom_id res chain seq x y z
N MET A 1 -16.17 26.86 -1.63
CA MET A 1 -14.86 26.14 -1.64
C MET A 1 -14.87 25.04 -0.60
N SER A 2 -14.45 23.85 -0.94
CA SER A 2 -14.42 22.70 -0.03
C SER A 2 -13.28 21.75 -0.40
N ILE A 3 -12.83 20.95 0.58
CA ILE A 3 -11.89 19.86 0.33
C ILE A 3 -12.66 18.53 0.34
N GLY A 4 -12.30 17.62 -0.57
CA GLY A 4 -12.87 16.28 -0.62
C GLY A 4 -12.06 15.27 0.18
N ILE A 5 -12.28 13.98 -0.09
CA ILE A 5 -11.52 12.90 0.51
C ILE A 5 -10.09 12.87 -0.04
N LEU A 6 -9.19 12.22 0.66
CA LEU A 6 -7.85 11.96 0.15
C LEU A 6 -7.97 11.13 -1.13
N GLN A 7 -7.47 11.66 -2.26
CA GLN A 7 -7.64 11.04 -3.57
C GLN A 7 -6.57 9.99 -3.86
N HIS A 8 -5.31 10.37 -3.70
CA HIS A 8 -4.19 9.45 -3.94
C HIS A 8 -2.95 9.88 -3.18
N VAL A 9 -2.02 8.95 -3.03
CA VAL A 9 -0.65 9.21 -2.62
C VAL A 9 0.27 8.94 -3.79
N ASN A 10 1.42 9.61 -3.85
CA ASN A 10 2.41 9.41 -4.90
C ASN A 10 3.71 8.93 -4.27
N ILE A 11 4.26 7.85 -4.81
CA ILE A 11 5.53 7.27 -4.35
C ILE A 11 6.53 7.35 -5.50
N LYS A 12 7.69 7.92 -5.23
CA LYS A 12 8.84 7.85 -6.13
C LYS A 12 9.66 6.62 -5.77
N THR A 13 10.05 5.85 -6.77
CA THR A 13 10.79 4.61 -6.56
C THR A 13 11.91 4.48 -7.59
N ASP A 14 13.00 3.87 -7.19
CA ASP A 14 14.08 3.46 -8.10
C ASP A 14 13.95 2.00 -8.52
N ASP A 15 12.90 1.31 -8.07
CA ASP A 15 12.57 -0.07 -8.44
C ASP A 15 11.06 -0.19 -8.64
N LEU A 16 10.61 0.19 -9.83
CA LEU A 16 9.18 0.20 -10.15
C LEU A 16 8.57 -1.20 -10.08
N LYS A 17 9.26 -2.20 -10.64
CA LYS A 17 8.73 -3.56 -10.68
C LYS A 17 8.44 -4.12 -9.29
N SER A 18 9.41 -4.06 -8.39
CA SER A 18 9.23 -4.55 -7.02
C SER A 18 8.15 -3.79 -6.27
N THR A 19 8.02 -2.49 -6.52
CA THR A 19 7.00 -1.64 -5.90
C THR A 19 5.61 -2.01 -6.41
N VAL A 20 5.44 -2.16 -7.72
CA VAL A 20 4.18 -2.62 -8.32
C VAL A 20 3.81 -4.02 -7.77
N ASP A 21 4.76 -4.95 -7.77
CA ASP A 21 4.51 -6.32 -7.28
C ASP A 21 4.04 -6.32 -5.81
N PHE A 22 4.66 -5.50 -4.96
CA PHE A 22 4.22 -5.38 -3.56
C PHE A 22 2.77 -4.89 -3.46
N TRP A 23 2.47 -3.75 -4.06
CA TRP A 23 1.16 -3.14 -3.90
C TRP A 23 0.04 -3.88 -4.63
N THR A 24 0.36 -4.63 -5.69
CA THR A 24 -0.63 -5.44 -6.41
C THR A 24 -0.73 -6.85 -5.83
N ASP A 25 0.36 -7.60 -5.77
CA ASP A 25 0.33 -9.01 -5.38
C ASP A 25 0.17 -9.20 -3.87
N ALA A 26 0.87 -8.40 -3.06
CA ALA A 26 0.80 -8.54 -1.61
C ALA A 26 -0.39 -7.80 -1.01
N ILE A 27 -0.63 -6.55 -1.42
CA ILE A 27 -1.68 -5.72 -0.83
C ILE A 27 -3.02 -5.90 -1.56
N GLY A 28 -3.00 -6.02 -2.88
CA GLY A 28 -4.19 -6.29 -3.67
C GLY A 28 -4.72 -5.12 -4.48
N LEU A 29 -3.94 -4.07 -4.66
CA LEU A 29 -4.30 -3.01 -5.60
C LEU A 29 -4.18 -3.54 -7.03
N ARG A 30 -4.83 -2.89 -7.98
CA ARG A 30 -4.82 -3.28 -9.38
C ARG A 30 -4.03 -2.27 -10.20
N ASP A 31 -3.04 -2.74 -10.97
CA ASP A 31 -2.34 -1.92 -11.95
C ASP A 31 -3.29 -1.63 -13.11
N GLY A 32 -3.57 -0.37 -13.38
CA GLY A 32 -4.60 0.02 -14.31
C GLY A 32 -4.21 1.19 -15.21
N GLU A 33 -5.20 1.76 -15.85
CA GLU A 33 -5.01 2.85 -16.81
C GLU A 33 -4.28 4.03 -16.20
N ARG A 34 -3.41 4.64 -17.00
CA ARG A 34 -2.59 5.79 -16.65
C ARG A 34 -2.48 6.70 -17.86
N PRO A 35 -2.59 8.03 -17.68
CA PRO A 35 -2.34 8.94 -18.80
C PRO A 35 -0.97 8.68 -19.44
N ASN A 36 -0.84 9.02 -20.71
CA ASN A 36 0.38 8.77 -21.47
C ASN A 36 1.47 9.81 -21.14
N PHE A 37 1.95 9.77 -19.89
CA PHE A 37 3.06 10.63 -19.46
C PHE A 37 4.38 10.24 -20.13
N THR A 38 5.31 11.21 -20.21
CA THR A 38 6.63 10.99 -20.78
C THR A 38 7.61 10.30 -19.82
N PHE A 39 7.26 10.16 -18.55
CA PHE A 39 8.07 9.49 -17.53
C PHE A 39 7.44 8.15 -17.14
N PRO A 40 8.26 7.14 -16.80
CA PRO A 40 7.73 5.83 -16.42
C PRO A 40 7.09 5.86 -15.03
N GLY A 41 6.12 4.99 -14.82
CA GLY A 41 5.40 4.87 -13.57
C GLY A 41 4.22 3.91 -13.69
N ALA A 42 3.35 3.94 -12.70
CA ALA A 42 2.14 3.14 -12.68
C ALA A 42 1.05 3.86 -11.85
N TRP A 43 -0.20 3.56 -12.17
CA TRP A 43 -1.35 3.96 -11.38
C TRP A 43 -2.03 2.71 -10.83
N LEU A 44 -2.14 2.65 -9.51
CA LEU A 44 -2.67 1.49 -8.80
C LEU A 44 -4.03 1.83 -8.22
N TYR A 45 -4.99 0.94 -8.43
CA TYR A 45 -6.40 1.16 -8.18
C TYR A 45 -6.92 0.34 -7.00
N SER A 46 -7.77 0.97 -6.22
CA SER A 46 -8.68 0.31 -5.30
C SER A 46 -10.09 0.52 -5.86
N GLY A 47 -10.74 -0.55 -6.35
CA GLY A 47 -11.98 -0.39 -7.12
C GLY A 47 -11.72 0.45 -8.37
N ASP A 48 -12.49 1.52 -8.53
CA ASP A 48 -12.39 2.42 -9.69
C ASP A 48 -11.49 3.63 -9.45
N GLU A 49 -10.89 3.73 -8.25
CA GLU A 49 -10.09 4.90 -7.88
C GLU A 49 -8.59 4.60 -7.95
N ALA A 50 -7.84 5.44 -8.67
CA ALA A 50 -6.38 5.37 -8.74
C ALA A 50 -5.78 5.98 -7.47
N VAL A 51 -5.76 5.21 -6.39
CA VAL A 51 -5.40 5.69 -5.04
C VAL A 51 -3.90 5.83 -4.82
N MET A 52 -3.09 5.22 -5.69
CA MET A 52 -1.62 5.29 -5.59
C MET A 52 -1.02 5.50 -6.96
N HIS A 53 -0.19 6.53 -7.07
CA HIS A 53 0.57 6.82 -8.28
C HIS A 53 2.04 6.55 -7.99
N LEU A 54 2.70 5.85 -8.90
CA LEU A 54 4.12 5.54 -8.80
C LEU A 54 4.89 6.28 -9.89
N ILE A 55 6.03 6.85 -9.54
CA ILE A 55 6.96 7.47 -10.47
C ILE A 55 8.29 6.73 -10.38
N ASP A 56 8.75 6.22 -11.51
CA ASP A 56 10.05 5.57 -11.61
C ASP A 56 11.14 6.64 -11.84
N ILE A 57 12.01 6.81 -10.85
CA ILE A 57 13.12 7.76 -10.92
C ILE A 57 14.46 7.09 -11.20
N SER A 58 14.48 5.78 -11.50
CA SER A 58 15.73 5.03 -11.71
C SER A 58 16.58 5.53 -12.88
N GLY A 59 15.95 6.12 -13.90
CA GLY A 59 16.62 6.71 -15.05
C GLY A 59 16.99 8.18 -14.88
N THR A 60 16.87 8.74 -13.69
CA THR A 60 17.14 10.15 -13.39
C THR A 60 18.28 10.29 -12.39
N ASP A 61 18.70 11.53 -12.12
CA ASP A 61 19.70 11.83 -11.09
C ASP A 61 19.10 11.87 -9.69
N GLU A 62 17.77 11.82 -9.57
CA GLU A 62 17.06 11.82 -8.30
C GLU A 62 17.29 10.50 -7.56
N LYS A 63 17.43 10.57 -6.23
CA LYS A 63 17.62 9.41 -5.37
C LYS A 63 16.35 9.14 -4.56
N ALA A 64 15.91 7.88 -4.55
CA ALA A 64 14.80 7.47 -3.71
C ALA A 64 15.25 7.37 -2.25
N GLU A 65 14.49 8.02 -1.38
CA GLU A 65 14.64 7.85 0.06
C GLU A 65 13.90 6.56 0.46
N LYS A 66 14.55 5.73 1.26
CA LYS A 66 13.92 4.48 1.74
C LYS A 66 13.13 4.70 3.05
N GLN A 67 12.46 5.84 3.14
CA GLN A 67 11.67 6.26 4.29
C GLN A 67 10.63 7.29 3.84
N THR A 68 9.64 7.55 4.69
CA THR A 68 8.53 8.43 4.37
C THR A 68 8.62 9.83 4.99
N GLY A 69 9.69 10.12 5.74
CA GLY A 69 9.83 11.39 6.45
C GLY A 69 8.83 11.50 7.59
N SER A 70 8.12 12.63 7.67
CA SER A 70 7.13 12.87 8.73
C SER A 70 5.83 12.10 8.54
N ILE A 71 5.54 11.61 7.33
CA ILE A 71 4.39 10.75 7.07
C ILE A 71 4.77 9.33 7.49
N ASP A 72 4.14 8.82 8.55
CA ASP A 72 4.52 7.52 9.12
C ASP A 72 4.04 6.35 8.27
N HIS A 73 2.78 6.38 7.86
CA HIS A 73 2.19 5.26 7.11
C HIS A 73 1.01 5.70 6.26
N VAL A 74 0.59 4.80 5.36
CA VAL A 74 -0.70 4.86 4.67
C VAL A 74 -1.52 3.67 5.14
N ALA A 75 -2.84 3.84 5.28
CA ALA A 75 -3.71 2.81 5.82
C ALA A 75 -4.86 2.51 4.86
N PHE A 76 -5.18 1.22 4.73
CA PHE A 76 -6.32 0.74 3.97
C PHE A 76 -7.26 -0.05 4.88
N ALA A 77 -8.55 0.09 4.66
CA ALA A 77 -9.52 -0.85 5.20
C ALA A 77 -9.40 -2.17 4.41
N ALA A 78 -9.46 -3.29 5.11
CA ALA A 78 -9.28 -4.60 4.48
C ALA A 78 -10.16 -5.65 5.14
N ASP A 79 -10.36 -6.76 4.45
CA ASP A 79 -11.04 -7.97 4.93
C ASP A 79 -10.11 -9.17 4.73
N GLY A 80 -10.28 -10.23 5.54
CA GLY A 80 -9.49 -11.44 5.40
C GLY A 80 -8.15 -11.39 6.15
N PHE A 81 -8.20 -11.11 7.44
CA PHE A 81 -7.02 -10.96 8.30
C PHE A 81 -6.06 -12.15 8.23
N ASP A 82 -6.59 -13.36 8.41
CA ASP A 82 -5.75 -14.57 8.39
C ASP A 82 -5.22 -14.87 6.99
N ASP A 83 -6.03 -14.64 5.96
CA ASP A 83 -5.62 -14.82 4.56
C ASP A 83 -4.48 -13.87 4.20
N PHE A 84 -4.53 -12.63 4.66
CA PHE A 84 -3.44 -11.68 4.45
C PHE A 84 -2.16 -12.11 5.14
N LYS A 85 -2.23 -12.59 6.37
CA LYS A 85 -1.06 -13.09 7.09
C LYS A 85 -0.41 -14.27 6.36
N GLU A 86 -1.22 -15.22 5.92
CA GLU A 86 -0.76 -16.38 5.16
C GLU A 86 -0.10 -15.95 3.84
N LYS A 87 -0.74 -15.05 3.12
CA LYS A 87 -0.21 -14.54 1.85
C LYS A 87 1.13 -13.80 2.04
N LEU A 88 1.20 -12.87 2.99
CA LEU A 88 2.42 -12.11 3.25
C LEU A 88 3.57 -13.04 3.64
N SER A 89 3.33 -14.00 4.54
CA SER A 89 4.33 -14.99 4.92
C SER A 89 4.78 -15.84 3.73
N GLY A 90 3.84 -16.30 2.91
CA GLY A 90 4.12 -17.10 1.73
C GLY A 90 4.93 -16.35 0.66
N MET A 91 4.81 -15.04 0.61
CA MET A 91 5.57 -14.18 -0.30
C MET A 91 6.89 -13.70 0.28
N GLY A 92 7.19 -14.04 1.55
CA GLY A 92 8.44 -13.67 2.20
C GLY A 92 8.46 -12.26 2.78
N TYR A 93 7.32 -11.62 2.95
CA TYR A 93 7.25 -10.31 3.60
C TYR A 93 7.13 -10.48 5.12
N GLU A 94 7.96 -9.76 5.85
CA GLU A 94 7.83 -9.61 7.28
C GLU A 94 6.68 -8.62 7.58
N TYR A 95 5.89 -8.92 8.60
CA TYR A 95 4.81 -8.05 9.03
C TYR A 95 4.65 -8.09 10.54
N GLU A 96 4.04 -7.07 11.09
CA GLU A 96 3.64 -7.02 12.48
C GLU A 96 2.12 -7.04 12.57
N GLU A 97 1.59 -7.67 13.61
CA GLU A 97 0.16 -7.63 13.90
C GLU A 97 -0.10 -6.93 15.23
N ARG A 98 -1.21 -6.23 15.30
CA ARG A 98 -1.65 -5.54 16.50
C ARG A 98 -3.15 -5.65 16.65
N ILE A 99 -3.57 -5.81 17.91
CA ILE A 99 -4.97 -5.65 18.28
C ILE A 99 -5.07 -4.33 19.04
N VAL A 100 -5.89 -3.41 18.52
CA VAL A 100 -6.10 -2.11 19.16
C VAL A 100 -6.77 -2.32 20.52
N PRO A 101 -6.41 -1.56 21.56
CA PRO A 101 -7.10 -1.65 22.86
C PRO A 101 -8.62 -1.58 22.70
N GLY A 102 -9.35 -2.54 23.32
CA GLY A 102 -10.78 -2.73 23.11
C GLY A 102 -11.12 -3.90 22.19
N GLY A 103 -10.17 -4.35 21.36
CA GLY A 103 -10.29 -5.59 20.58
C GLY A 103 -11.16 -5.52 19.34
N HIS A 104 -11.70 -4.35 18.98
CA HIS A 104 -12.62 -4.20 17.86
C HIS A 104 -11.92 -3.95 16.51
N LEU A 105 -10.64 -3.65 16.52
CA LEU A 105 -9.85 -3.39 15.33
C LEU A 105 -8.57 -4.22 15.36
N TRP A 106 -8.36 -5.02 14.32
CA TRP A 106 -7.14 -5.79 14.12
C TRP A 106 -6.32 -5.14 13.01
N GLN A 107 -5.01 -5.12 13.16
CA GLN A 107 -4.12 -4.41 12.24
C GLN A 107 -2.96 -5.29 11.80
N LEU A 108 -2.57 -5.12 10.54
CA LEU A 108 -1.32 -5.64 10.01
C LEU A 108 -0.48 -4.46 9.49
N PHE A 109 0.82 -4.54 9.72
CA PHE A 109 1.79 -3.52 9.27
C PHE A 109 2.87 -4.20 8.46
N VAL A 110 3.09 -3.73 7.24
CA VAL A 110 4.08 -4.28 6.32
C VAL A 110 4.72 -3.16 5.52
N ARG A 111 6.04 -3.22 5.29
CA ARG A 111 6.75 -2.21 4.51
C ARG A 111 6.89 -2.62 3.06
N ASP A 112 6.70 -1.63 2.18
CA ASP A 112 6.97 -1.80 0.76
C ASP A 112 8.50 -1.75 0.50
N PRO A 113 8.96 -2.02 -0.76
CA PRO A 113 10.39 -1.96 -1.08
C PRO A 113 11.06 -0.59 -0.87
N ASN A 114 10.28 0.47 -0.73
CA ASN A 114 10.79 1.83 -0.53
C ASN A 114 10.78 2.27 0.94
N GLY A 115 10.38 1.37 1.86
CA GLY A 115 10.27 1.70 3.27
C GLY A 115 8.94 2.35 3.67
N VAL A 116 7.98 2.46 2.75
CA VAL A 116 6.65 2.98 3.04
C VAL A 116 5.90 1.95 3.88
N LEU A 117 5.44 2.36 5.07
CA LEU A 117 4.67 1.50 5.94
C LEU A 117 3.22 1.46 5.49
N CYS A 118 2.74 0.26 5.19
CA CYS A 118 1.34 -0.01 4.88
C CYS A 118 0.66 -0.59 6.13
N GLU A 119 -0.44 0.03 6.54
CA GLU A 119 -1.29 -0.46 7.61
C GLU A 119 -2.57 -0.99 7.01
N LEU A 120 -2.95 -2.22 7.37
CA LEU A 120 -4.23 -2.81 6.99
C LEU A 120 -5.11 -2.91 8.23
N ASN A 121 -6.32 -2.39 8.15
CA ASN A 121 -7.26 -2.34 9.25
C ASN A 121 -8.44 -3.27 8.99
N PHE A 122 -8.70 -4.16 9.93
CA PHE A 122 -9.74 -5.18 9.84
C PHE A 122 -10.74 -4.99 10.97
N ASP A 123 -12.04 -4.98 10.62
CA ASP A 123 -13.11 -4.97 11.62
C ASP A 123 -13.17 -6.35 12.28
N ALA A 124 -12.83 -6.43 13.55
CA ALA A 124 -12.77 -7.70 14.27
C ALA A 124 -14.12 -8.45 14.28
N ALA A 125 -15.25 -7.72 14.31
CA ALA A 125 -16.57 -8.34 14.28
C ALA A 125 -16.82 -9.03 12.94
N LYS A 126 -16.43 -8.41 11.85
CA LYS A 126 -16.53 -9.03 10.51
C LYS A 126 -15.61 -10.23 10.37
N GLU A 127 -14.37 -10.13 10.86
CA GLU A 127 -13.40 -11.22 10.77
C GLU A 127 -13.85 -12.44 11.56
N LYS A 128 -14.41 -12.24 12.75
CA LYS A 128 -14.94 -13.34 13.59
C LYS A 128 -16.18 -13.99 12.99
N ALA A 129 -16.95 -13.29 12.18
CA ALA A 129 -18.16 -13.78 11.54
C ALA A 129 -17.89 -14.51 10.21
N ALA A 130 -16.68 -14.39 9.68
CA ALA A 130 -16.30 -14.99 8.41
C ALA A 130 -15.98 -16.49 8.54
#